data_f16bea8586458086d17c89f3eaf29990
#
_entry.id   f16bea8586458086d17c89f3eaf29990
#
_cell.length_a   1.000
_cell.length_b   1.000
_cell.length_c   1.000
_cell.angle_alpha   90.00
_cell.angle_beta   90.00
_cell.angle_gamma   90.00
#
_symmetry.space_group_name_H-M   'P 1'
#
loop_
_entity.id
_entity.type
_entity.pdbx_description
1 polymer ?
#
loop_
_entity_poly.entity_id
_entity_poly.type
_entity_poly.pdbx_seq_one_letter_code
_entity_poly.pdbx_strand_id
1 'polypeptide(L)'
;MSGKINTSKLSKEDFEEKKIEEQRKKDMAKYIGNNIHQYRTSMKLTREQLAEKSHITASHLYQLEIGNSIPSIITVIDICNALNITTAQLTDNLLYCNVNKYIEVISKDFNKLSENNKKAVIQLIENLIE
;
A
#
# COMPACT_ATOMS: atom_id res chain seq x y z
N MET A 1 30.13 -31.95 -16.46
CA MET A 1 30.65 -30.95 -15.50
C MET A 1 29.51 -30.12 -14.99
N SER A 2 29.10 -30.47 -13.82
CA SER A 2 28.03 -29.73 -13.14
C SER A 2 28.60 -28.44 -12.62
N GLY A 3 28.24 -27.32 -13.28
CA GLY A 3 28.41 -26.01 -12.70
C GLY A 3 27.54 -25.93 -11.45
N LYS A 4 28.14 -26.12 -10.28
CA LYS A 4 27.47 -25.80 -9.03
C LYS A 4 27.24 -24.28 -9.03
N ILE A 5 26.01 -23.87 -9.32
CA ILE A 5 25.59 -22.51 -9.05
C ILE A 5 25.78 -22.28 -7.56
N ASN A 6 26.77 -21.50 -7.20
CA ASN A 6 27.06 -21.19 -5.82
C ASN A 6 26.01 -20.19 -5.34
N THR A 7 24.88 -20.71 -4.84
CA THR A 7 23.77 -19.93 -4.29
C THR A 7 24.14 -19.17 -3.02
N SER A 8 25.37 -19.33 -2.51
CA SER A 8 25.86 -18.67 -1.29
C SER A 8 26.33 -17.22 -1.51
N LYS A 9 26.37 -16.74 -2.75
CA LYS A 9 26.66 -15.34 -3.09
C LYS A 9 25.46 -14.69 -3.77
N LEU A 10 24.37 -14.56 -3.06
CA LEU A 10 23.47 -13.44 -3.34
C LEU A 10 24.32 -12.17 -3.19
N SER A 11 24.40 -11.36 -4.22
CA SER A 11 25.10 -10.08 -4.14
C SER A 11 24.50 -9.28 -2.98
N LYS A 12 25.26 -8.34 -2.41
CA LYS A 12 24.72 -7.43 -1.39
C LYS A 12 23.50 -6.70 -1.93
N GLU A 13 23.46 -6.41 -3.21
CA GLU A 13 22.34 -5.77 -3.92
C GLU A 13 21.08 -6.65 -3.88
N ASP A 14 21.18 -7.95 -4.20
CA ASP A 14 20.05 -8.88 -4.14
C ASP A 14 19.49 -9.00 -2.70
N PHE A 15 20.36 -8.94 -1.71
CA PHE A 15 19.95 -8.99 -0.30
C PHE A 15 19.22 -7.72 0.13
N GLU A 16 19.72 -6.54 -0.29
CA GLU A 16 19.07 -5.25 -0.02
C GLU A 16 17.73 -5.14 -0.76
N GLU A 17 17.65 -5.59 -2.02
CA GLU A 17 16.40 -5.62 -2.77
C GLU A 17 15.34 -6.48 -2.10
N LYS A 18 15.72 -7.66 -1.59
CA LYS A 18 14.81 -8.53 -0.83
C LYS A 18 14.30 -7.85 0.45
N LYS A 19 15.17 -7.17 1.17
CA LYS A 19 14.77 -6.44 2.39
C LYS A 19 13.77 -5.33 2.08
N ILE A 20 14.01 -4.59 1.00
CA ILE A 20 13.12 -3.50 0.55
C ILE A 20 11.76 -4.08 0.18
N GLU A 21 11.73 -5.19 -0.55
CA GLU A 21 10.49 -5.85 -0.95
C GLU A 21 9.70 -6.40 0.24
N GLU A 22 10.37 -7.02 1.20
CA GLU A 22 9.73 -7.51 2.44
C GLU A 22 9.15 -6.35 3.26
N GLN A 23 9.89 -5.25 3.38
CA GLN A 23 9.40 -4.08 4.08
C GLN A 23 8.19 -3.46 3.38
N ARG A 24 8.22 -3.38 2.05
CA ARG A 24 7.08 -2.91 1.25
C ARG A 24 5.83 -3.74 1.50
N LYS A 25 5.95 -5.07 1.49
CA LYS A 25 4.83 -5.98 1.78
C LYS A 25 4.26 -5.77 3.18
N LYS A 26 5.13 -5.61 4.18
CA LYS A 26 4.71 -5.33 5.56
C LYS A 26 3.94 -4.01 5.67
N ASP A 27 4.43 -2.97 5.02
CA ASP A 27 3.80 -1.66 5.04
C ASP A 27 2.42 -1.70 4.35
N MET A 28 2.32 -2.40 3.22
CA MET A 28 1.05 -2.61 2.52
C MET A 28 0.06 -3.41 3.36
N ALA A 29 0.52 -4.47 4.01
CA ALA A 29 -0.33 -5.30 4.87
C ALA A 29 -0.89 -4.50 6.05
N LYS A 30 -0.07 -3.68 6.69
CA LYS A 30 -0.51 -2.80 7.79
C LYS A 30 -1.51 -1.75 7.31
N TYR A 31 -1.26 -1.18 6.14
CA TYR A 31 -2.15 -0.17 5.57
C TYR A 31 -3.53 -0.76 5.25
N ILE A 32 -3.57 -1.89 4.56
CA ILE A 32 -4.82 -2.59 4.24
C ILE A 32 -5.54 -3.00 5.52
N GLY A 33 -4.81 -3.58 6.48
CA GLY A 33 -5.37 -4.02 7.75
C GLY A 33 -5.98 -2.88 8.55
N ASN A 34 -5.31 -1.74 8.61
CA ASN A 34 -5.82 -0.55 9.28
C ASN A 34 -7.09 -0.01 8.60
N ASN A 35 -7.13 -0.02 7.28
CA ASN A 35 -8.32 0.38 6.53
C ASN A 35 -9.50 -0.56 6.79
N ILE A 36 -9.27 -1.87 6.79
CA ILE A 36 -10.32 -2.85 7.16
C ILE A 36 -10.87 -2.53 8.55
N HIS A 37 -9.99 -2.32 9.51
CA HIS A 37 -10.38 -1.98 10.88
C HIS A 37 -11.22 -0.70 10.94
N GLN A 38 -10.80 0.35 10.26
CA GLN A 38 -11.52 1.63 10.25
C GLN A 38 -12.90 1.51 9.62
N TYR A 39 -13.02 0.85 8.46
CA TYR A 39 -14.32 0.63 7.82
C TYR A 39 -15.23 -0.26 8.67
N ARG A 40 -14.67 -1.33 9.25
CA ARG A 40 -15.43 -2.21 10.15
C ARG A 40 -16.00 -1.45 11.35
N THR A 41 -15.16 -0.70 12.04
CA THR A 41 -15.59 0.05 13.24
C THR A 41 -16.54 1.18 12.90
N SER A 42 -16.39 1.85 11.78
CA SER A 42 -17.30 2.89 11.31
C SER A 42 -18.70 2.33 11.01
N MET A 43 -18.78 1.07 10.58
CA MET A 43 -20.04 0.36 10.36
C MET A 43 -20.57 -0.33 11.64
N LYS A 44 -19.88 -0.18 12.76
CA LYS A 44 -20.26 -0.78 14.07
C LYS A 44 -20.35 -2.32 14.01
N LEU A 45 -19.51 -2.94 13.19
CA LEU A 45 -19.41 -4.39 13.10
C LEU A 45 -18.34 -4.90 14.06
N THR A 46 -18.64 -6.03 14.71
CA THR A 46 -17.61 -6.79 15.43
C THR A 46 -16.74 -7.56 14.43
N ARG A 47 -15.55 -8.03 14.88
CA ARG A 47 -14.72 -8.89 14.05
C ARG A 47 -15.45 -10.16 13.63
N GLU A 48 -16.17 -10.76 14.56
CA GLU A 48 -16.97 -11.96 14.31
C GLU A 48 -18.02 -11.73 13.22
N GLN A 49 -18.69 -10.59 13.26
CA GLN A 49 -19.70 -10.23 12.26
C GLN A 49 -19.09 -10.01 10.86
N LEU A 50 -17.99 -9.27 10.78
CA LEU A 50 -17.32 -9.07 9.51
C LEU A 50 -16.72 -10.37 8.97
N ALA A 51 -16.08 -11.15 9.83
CA ALA A 51 -15.50 -12.44 9.45
C ALA A 51 -16.55 -13.39 8.87
N GLU A 52 -17.71 -13.49 9.51
CA GLU A 52 -18.83 -14.31 9.01
C GLU A 52 -19.28 -13.84 7.62
N LYS A 53 -19.47 -12.53 7.43
CA LYS A 53 -19.87 -11.95 6.16
C LYS A 53 -18.82 -12.13 5.07
N SER A 54 -17.57 -12.25 5.44
CA SER A 54 -16.43 -12.36 4.53
C SER A 54 -15.93 -13.79 4.34
N HIS A 55 -16.62 -14.77 4.91
CA HIS A 55 -16.29 -16.19 4.81
C HIS A 55 -14.89 -16.55 5.32
N ILE A 56 -14.40 -15.83 6.34
CA ILE A 56 -13.14 -16.09 7.02
C ILE A 56 -13.37 -16.22 8.54
N THR A 57 -12.37 -16.73 9.24
CA THR A 57 -12.42 -16.80 10.70
C THR A 57 -12.15 -15.43 11.34
N ALA A 58 -12.70 -15.19 12.53
CA ALA A 58 -12.41 -13.98 13.30
C ALA A 58 -10.91 -13.85 13.62
N SER A 59 -10.23 -14.98 13.86
CA SER A 59 -8.79 -15.03 14.08
C SER A 59 -7.99 -14.58 12.83
N HIS A 60 -8.41 -15.03 11.65
CA HIS A 60 -7.79 -14.60 10.38
C HIS A 60 -8.02 -13.10 10.14
N LEU A 61 -9.24 -12.62 10.37
CA LEU A 61 -9.54 -11.20 10.26
C LEU A 61 -8.70 -10.35 11.22
N TYR A 62 -8.51 -10.81 12.45
CA TYR A 62 -7.62 -10.15 13.41
C TYR A 62 -6.19 -10.02 12.87
N GLN A 63 -5.64 -11.11 12.31
CA GLN A 63 -4.29 -11.08 11.71
C GLN A 63 -4.20 -10.11 10.53
N LEU A 64 -5.25 -10.00 9.72
CA LEU A 64 -5.32 -9.02 8.64
C LEU A 64 -5.36 -7.58 9.17
N GLU A 65 -6.19 -7.30 10.18
CA GLU A 65 -6.34 -5.96 10.75
C GLU A 65 -5.05 -5.44 11.41
N ILE A 66 -4.27 -6.31 12.05
CA ILE A 66 -2.99 -5.90 12.66
C ILE A 66 -1.81 -5.89 11.66
N GLY A 67 -2.05 -6.29 10.42
CA GLY A 67 -1.02 -6.28 9.38
C GLY A 67 -0.03 -7.43 9.41
N ASN A 68 -0.36 -8.53 10.13
CA ASN A 68 0.48 -9.73 10.19
C ASN A 68 0.25 -10.69 9.03
N SER A 69 -0.78 -10.48 8.24
CA SER A 69 -1.15 -11.34 7.12
C SER A 69 -1.54 -10.49 5.93
N ILE A 70 -1.21 -10.96 4.74
CA ILE A 70 -1.61 -10.34 3.48
C ILE A 70 -2.85 -11.07 2.97
N PRO A 71 -3.99 -10.38 2.75
CA PRO A 71 -5.18 -11.04 2.26
C PRO A 71 -4.99 -11.49 0.81
N SER A 72 -5.59 -12.63 0.45
CA SER A 72 -5.75 -13.01 -0.95
C SER A 72 -6.72 -12.05 -1.65
N ILE A 73 -6.69 -12.02 -2.98
CA ILE A 73 -7.62 -11.18 -3.75
C ILE A 73 -9.08 -11.58 -3.48
N ILE A 74 -9.36 -12.85 -3.30
CA ILE A 74 -10.70 -13.35 -2.98
C ILE A 74 -11.16 -12.80 -1.63
N THR A 75 -10.30 -12.85 -0.62
CA THR A 75 -10.58 -12.31 0.71
C THR A 75 -10.82 -10.79 0.65
N VAL A 76 -10.02 -10.07 -0.12
CA VAL A 76 -10.22 -8.63 -0.33
C VAL A 76 -11.60 -8.33 -0.92
N ILE A 77 -11.99 -9.07 -1.96
CA ILE A 77 -13.31 -8.91 -2.59
C ILE A 77 -14.44 -9.21 -1.60
N ASP A 78 -14.33 -10.29 -0.84
CA ASP A 78 -15.33 -10.68 0.15
C ASP A 78 -15.47 -9.62 1.26
N ILE A 79 -14.37 -9.10 1.76
CA ILE A 79 -14.36 -8.03 2.76
C ILE A 79 -14.97 -6.75 2.19
N CYS A 80 -14.60 -6.36 0.99
CA CYS A 80 -15.16 -5.17 0.33
C CYS A 80 -16.67 -5.30 0.13
N ASN A 81 -17.15 -6.46 -0.31
CA ASN A 81 -18.57 -6.72 -0.44
C ASN A 81 -19.29 -6.66 0.91
N ALA A 82 -18.72 -7.23 1.95
CA ALA A 82 -19.26 -7.20 3.30
C ALA A 82 -19.35 -5.79 3.89
N LEU A 83 -18.34 -4.95 3.59
CA LEU A 83 -18.28 -3.57 4.03
C LEU A 83 -18.99 -2.59 3.09
N ASN A 84 -19.48 -3.06 1.96
CA ASN A 84 -20.08 -2.23 0.91
C ASN A 84 -19.16 -1.08 0.45
N ILE A 85 -17.89 -1.40 0.28
CA ILE A 85 -16.87 -0.48 -0.25
C ILE A 85 -16.26 -1.06 -1.53
N THR A 86 -15.60 -0.22 -2.29
CA THR A 86 -14.83 -0.64 -3.47
C THR A 86 -13.43 -1.10 -3.06
N THR A 87 -12.79 -1.91 -3.89
CA THR A 87 -11.37 -2.26 -3.70
C THR A 87 -10.48 -1.02 -3.78
N ALA A 88 -10.84 -0.05 -4.60
CA ALA A 88 -10.15 1.24 -4.69
C ALA A 88 -10.18 1.99 -3.35
N GLN A 89 -11.31 2.02 -2.67
CA GLN A 89 -11.42 2.65 -1.33
C GLN A 89 -10.54 1.97 -0.31
N LEU A 90 -10.46 0.63 -0.35
CA LEU A 90 -9.61 -0.13 0.58
C LEU A 90 -8.12 0.09 0.33
N THR A 91 -7.73 0.32 -0.92
CA THR A 91 -6.32 0.42 -1.37
C THR A 91 -5.93 1.83 -1.81
N ASP A 92 -6.73 2.83 -1.54
CA ASP A 92 -6.63 4.19 -2.09
C ASP A 92 -5.20 4.76 -2.01
N ASN A 93 -4.61 4.81 -0.83
CA ASN A 93 -3.26 5.35 -0.66
C ASN A 93 -2.15 4.40 -1.17
N LEU A 94 -2.43 3.12 -1.40
CA LEU A 94 -1.42 2.21 -1.93
C LEU A 94 -1.12 2.47 -3.40
N LEU A 95 -2.14 2.85 -4.16
CA LEU A 95 -1.99 3.24 -5.56
C LEU A 95 -1.24 4.57 -5.70
N TYR A 96 -1.40 5.45 -4.72
CA TYR A 96 -0.76 6.77 -4.68
C TYR A 96 0.57 6.80 -3.92
N CYS A 97 0.99 5.73 -3.26
CA CYS A 97 2.26 5.69 -2.52
C CYS A 97 3.47 6.11 -3.38
N ASN A 98 3.53 5.65 -4.61
CA ASN A 98 4.60 6.07 -5.53
C ASN A 98 4.45 7.53 -5.95
N VAL A 99 3.22 7.99 -6.17
CA VAL A 99 2.93 9.39 -6.52
C VAL A 99 3.30 10.33 -5.37
N ASN A 100 2.95 9.98 -4.14
CA ASN A 100 3.29 10.78 -2.96
C ASN A 100 4.80 10.90 -2.77
N LYS A 101 5.56 9.82 -3.02
CA LYS A 101 7.01 9.85 -2.96
C LYS A 101 7.59 10.80 -4.03
N TYR A 102 7.07 10.76 -5.25
CA TYR A 102 7.47 11.69 -6.31
C TYR A 102 7.10 13.14 -5.96
N ILE A 103 5.93 13.36 -5.38
CA ILE A 103 5.50 14.69 -4.91
C ILE A 103 6.42 15.21 -3.81
N GLU A 104 6.84 14.39 -2.86
CA GLU A 104 7.79 14.79 -1.81
C GLU A 104 9.14 15.20 -2.40
N VAL A 105 9.69 14.41 -3.33
CA VAL A 105 10.95 14.72 -4.02
C VAL A 105 10.81 16.01 -4.83
N ILE A 106 9.75 16.14 -5.62
CA ILE A 106 9.47 17.33 -6.43
C ILE A 106 9.29 18.55 -5.52
N SER A 107 8.59 18.41 -4.39
CA SER A 107 8.37 19.50 -3.44
C SER A 107 9.68 20.02 -2.83
N LYS A 108 10.60 19.13 -2.47
CA LYS A 108 11.92 19.51 -1.97
C LYS A 108 12.71 20.29 -3.02
N ASP A 109 12.73 19.80 -4.25
CA ASP A 109 13.45 20.45 -5.34
C ASP A 109 12.76 21.75 -5.76
N PHE A 110 11.43 21.77 -5.76
CA PHE A 110 10.64 22.97 -6.03
C PHE A 110 10.94 24.09 -5.02
N ASN A 111 11.05 23.75 -3.73
CA ASN A 111 11.35 24.75 -2.69
C ASN A 111 12.75 25.35 -2.80
N LYS A 112 13.66 24.70 -3.51
CA LYS A 112 15.00 25.24 -3.80
C LYS A 112 15.02 26.26 -4.95
N LEU A 113 13.92 26.35 -5.72
CA LEU A 113 13.82 27.27 -6.85
C LEU A 113 13.65 28.71 -6.37
N SER A 114 14.11 29.67 -7.18
CA SER A 114 13.77 31.09 -7.01
C SER A 114 12.28 31.31 -7.18
N GLU A 115 11.74 32.40 -6.63
CA GLU A 115 10.31 32.74 -6.79
C GLU A 115 9.90 32.85 -8.27
N ASN A 116 10.75 33.40 -9.12
CA ASN A 116 10.48 33.47 -10.55
C ASN A 116 10.42 32.11 -11.23
N ASN A 117 11.33 31.20 -10.85
CA ASN A 117 11.34 29.83 -11.38
C ASN A 117 10.15 29.02 -10.87
N LYS A 118 9.73 29.21 -9.62
CA LYS A 118 8.51 28.59 -9.10
C LYS A 118 7.29 28.99 -9.91
N LYS A 119 7.13 30.28 -10.22
CA LYS A 119 6.05 30.79 -11.05
C LYS A 119 6.08 30.21 -12.47
N ALA A 120 7.28 30.08 -13.06
CA ALA A 120 7.46 29.47 -14.38
C ALA A 120 7.02 28.01 -14.40
N VAL A 121 7.38 27.24 -13.38
CA VAL A 121 6.98 25.81 -13.23
C VAL A 121 5.46 25.71 -13.08
N ILE A 122 4.85 26.53 -12.23
CA ILE A 122 3.39 26.54 -12.04
C ILE A 122 2.68 26.86 -13.35
N GLN A 123 3.15 27.87 -14.08
CA GLN A 123 2.57 28.26 -15.37
C GLN A 123 2.67 27.13 -16.40
N LEU A 124 3.81 26.41 -16.42
CA LEU A 124 3.99 25.26 -17.31
C LEU A 124 2.99 24.15 -16.98
N ILE A 125 2.77 23.85 -15.70
CA ILE A 125 1.80 22.84 -15.25
C ILE A 125 0.38 23.26 -15.67
N GLU A 126 0.01 24.50 -15.43
CA GLU A 126 -1.31 25.05 -15.81
C GLU A 126 -1.55 24.93 -17.32
N ASN A 127 -0.53 25.20 -18.14
CA ASN A 127 -0.63 25.09 -19.59
C ASN A 127 -0.75 23.64 -20.10
N LEU A 128 -0.32 22.66 -19.30
CA LEU A 128 -0.43 21.23 -19.63
C LEU A 128 -1.78 20.63 -19.21
N ILE A 129 -2.52 21.29 -18.33
CA ILE A 129 -3.85 20.89 -17.90
C ILE A 129 -4.86 21.53 -18.86
N GLU A 130 -5.38 20.76 -19.76
CA GLU A 130 -6.50 21.17 -20.62
C GLU A 130 -7.84 20.85 -19.95
#